data_5096ea31465e3520a5391fb43b8648ea
#
_entry.id   5096ea31465e3520a5391fb43b8648ea
#
_cell.length_a   1.000
_cell.length_b   1.000
_cell.length_c   1.000
_cell.angle_alpha   90.00
_cell.angle_beta   90.00
_cell.angle_gamma   90.00
#
_symmetry.space_group_name_H-M   'P 1'
#
loop_
_entity.id
_entity.type
_entity.pdbx_description
1 polymer ?
#
loop_
_entity_poly.entity_id
_entity_poly.type
_entity_poly.pdbx_seq_one_letter_code
_entity_poly.pdbx_strand_id
1 'polypeptide(L)'
;MPLLKIDGKEFEVESGTTVLQVAGENGIEIPHYCYHPALEIVGSCRMCLVQVEGMPKLQVSCNTFVSDVSSDRKVDGKYDMVVHTQNDLVVQERKNILEFLLLNHPLDCAVCDQAGECYLQDYSFKFGNAHSRFDENKRVRPNEFLGSQIVINHNRCIMCSQCVRFTQEISGTSELFVEARGYNSKIAVLEDNPLDNLLAGNVADICPVGALLSTDYIHKNRIWNLKKQPSVCQDCSVGCNVDVFSQKDQILRLTAREYLDVNGYFMCDIGRYGFHRYEEIDRVLQPMVRKGDSFESVDWETAI
;
A
#
# COMPACT_ATOMS: atom_id res chain seq x y z
N MET A 1 -5.89 32.15 2.34
CA MET A 1 -5.89 30.69 2.46
C MET A 1 -7.23 30.28 3.03
N PRO A 2 -7.90 29.27 2.49
CA PRO A 2 -9.16 28.79 3.04
C PRO A 2 -8.99 28.25 4.46
N LEU A 3 -10.02 28.46 5.28
CA LEU A 3 -10.06 28.01 6.66
C LEU A 3 -10.95 26.76 6.77
N LEU A 4 -10.32 25.63 7.02
CA LEU A 4 -10.97 24.33 7.21
C LEU A 4 -11.10 24.00 8.70
N LYS A 5 -12.25 23.45 9.10
CA LYS A 5 -12.43 22.91 10.46
C LYS A 5 -12.72 21.40 10.37
N ILE A 6 -11.92 20.58 11.02
CA ILE A 6 -12.11 19.11 11.11
C ILE A 6 -12.28 18.73 12.58
N ASP A 7 -13.43 18.14 12.93
CA ASP A 7 -13.77 17.69 14.29
C ASP A 7 -13.42 18.73 15.37
N GLY A 8 -13.69 20.02 15.09
CA GLY A 8 -13.47 21.12 16.01
C GLY A 8 -12.08 21.77 15.94
N LYS A 9 -11.11 21.17 15.25
CA LYS A 9 -9.76 21.76 15.03
C LYS A 9 -9.74 22.61 13.76
N GLU A 10 -9.07 23.75 13.81
CA GLU A 10 -8.97 24.72 12.72
C GLU A 10 -7.64 24.60 11.98
N PHE A 11 -7.69 24.69 10.65
CA PHE A 11 -6.53 24.58 9.76
C PHE A 11 -6.62 25.63 8.65
N GLU A 12 -5.56 26.41 8.49
CA GLU A 12 -5.35 27.21 7.29
C GLU A 12 -4.65 26.33 6.24
N VAL A 13 -5.26 26.19 5.06
CA VAL A 13 -4.81 25.25 4.05
C VAL A 13 -4.63 25.91 2.69
N GLU A 14 -3.81 25.31 1.83
CA GLU A 14 -3.73 25.75 0.44
C GLU A 14 -5.01 25.38 -0.31
N SER A 15 -5.46 26.29 -1.19
CA SER A 15 -6.62 26.01 -2.04
C SER A 15 -6.32 24.85 -2.99
N GLY A 16 -7.23 23.88 -3.08
CA GLY A 16 -7.06 22.69 -3.88
C GLY A 16 -6.46 21.50 -3.14
N THR A 17 -6.11 21.62 -1.85
CA THR A 17 -5.76 20.47 -1.00
C THR A 17 -7.02 19.68 -0.64
N THR A 18 -6.94 18.36 -0.62
CA THR A 18 -8.07 17.52 -0.23
C THR A 18 -8.22 17.43 1.29
N VAL A 19 -9.45 17.20 1.75
CA VAL A 19 -9.72 16.97 3.18
C VAL A 19 -8.90 15.81 3.74
N LEU A 20 -8.69 14.75 2.94
CA LEU A 20 -7.88 13.59 3.35
C LEU A 20 -6.41 13.96 3.58
N GLN A 21 -5.83 14.77 2.69
CA GLN A 21 -4.43 15.23 2.83
C GLN A 21 -4.26 16.08 4.08
N VAL A 22 -5.11 17.10 4.27
CA VAL A 22 -5.05 17.94 5.48
C VAL A 22 -5.20 17.11 6.75
N ALA A 23 -6.13 16.15 6.76
CA ALA A 23 -6.31 15.25 7.90
C ALA A 23 -5.06 14.45 8.20
N GLY A 24 -4.44 13.84 7.18
CA GLY A 24 -3.22 13.03 7.30
C GLY A 24 -2.04 13.83 7.83
N GLU A 25 -1.76 15.01 7.27
CA GLU A 25 -0.69 15.92 7.71
C GLU A 25 -0.83 16.36 9.17
N ASN A 26 -2.06 16.39 9.68
CA ASN A 26 -2.36 16.82 11.05
C ASN A 26 -2.70 15.66 12.00
N GLY A 27 -2.40 14.42 11.62
CA GLY A 27 -2.56 13.23 12.47
C GLY A 27 -4.02 12.85 12.73
N ILE A 28 -4.96 13.30 11.89
CA ILE A 28 -6.37 12.90 11.93
C ILE A 28 -6.55 11.72 10.98
N GLU A 29 -6.79 10.54 11.55
CA GLU A 29 -6.96 9.33 10.75
C GLU A 29 -8.33 9.27 10.08
N ILE A 30 -8.31 9.27 8.75
CA ILE A 30 -9.48 8.94 7.92
C ILE A 30 -9.14 7.66 7.15
N PRO A 31 -9.83 6.52 7.44
CA PRO A 31 -9.53 5.25 6.79
C PRO A 31 -9.79 5.30 5.29
N HIS A 32 -8.92 4.67 4.50
CA HIS A 32 -9.04 4.63 3.05
C HIS A 32 -8.29 3.43 2.46
N TYR A 33 -8.64 3.01 1.24
CA TYR A 33 -7.95 1.93 0.54
C TYR A 33 -7.49 2.31 -0.87
N CYS A 34 -8.31 3.03 -1.63
CA CYS A 34 -8.00 3.31 -3.04
C CYS A 34 -7.11 4.54 -3.24
N TYR A 35 -6.94 5.37 -2.23
CA TYR A 35 -6.08 6.55 -2.29
C TYR A 35 -4.61 6.14 -2.09
N HIS A 36 -3.74 6.71 -2.91
CA HIS A 36 -2.30 6.70 -2.75
C HIS A 36 -1.75 8.05 -3.24
N PRO A 37 -0.82 8.71 -2.52
CA PRO A 37 -0.40 10.07 -2.88
C PRO A 37 0.26 10.18 -4.25
N ALA A 38 0.85 9.09 -4.77
CA ALA A 38 1.48 9.05 -6.09
C ALA A 38 0.54 8.63 -7.23
N LEU A 39 -0.75 8.37 -6.98
CA LEU A 39 -1.71 7.90 -7.98
C LEU A 39 -2.89 8.84 -8.08
N GLU A 40 -3.47 8.97 -9.27
CA GLU A 40 -4.69 9.76 -9.48
C GLU A 40 -5.83 9.31 -8.55
N ILE A 41 -6.64 10.26 -8.12
CA ILE A 41 -7.74 10.00 -7.19
C ILE A 41 -8.91 9.37 -7.91
N VAL A 42 -9.32 8.18 -7.49
CA VAL A 42 -10.47 7.46 -8.08
C VAL A 42 -11.73 7.47 -7.20
N GLY A 43 -11.59 7.65 -5.89
CA GLY A 43 -12.70 7.73 -4.93
C GLY A 43 -13.61 6.49 -4.88
N SER A 44 -13.13 5.29 -5.29
CA SER A 44 -13.95 4.10 -5.51
C SER A 44 -14.28 3.31 -4.24
N CYS A 45 -13.38 3.25 -3.26
CA CYS A 45 -13.55 2.39 -2.08
C CYS A 45 -14.57 2.93 -1.06
N ARG A 46 -14.88 4.21 -1.09
CA ARG A 46 -15.81 4.92 -0.19
C ARG A 46 -15.45 4.88 1.30
N MET A 47 -14.36 4.26 1.69
CA MET A 47 -13.98 4.14 3.10
C MET A 47 -13.66 5.49 3.75
N CYS A 48 -13.23 6.47 2.99
CA CYS A 48 -12.88 7.81 3.45
C CYS A 48 -14.07 8.79 3.52
N LEU A 49 -15.32 8.30 3.62
CA LEU A 49 -16.49 9.17 3.76
C LEU A 49 -16.42 10.02 5.02
N VAL A 50 -16.80 11.27 4.86
CA VAL A 50 -16.92 12.29 5.91
C VAL A 50 -18.19 13.09 5.70
N GLN A 51 -18.70 13.72 6.77
CA GLN A 51 -19.79 14.68 6.65
C GLN A 51 -19.19 16.07 6.49
N VAL A 52 -19.63 16.79 5.46
CA VAL A 52 -19.34 18.22 5.25
C VAL A 52 -20.62 19.00 5.56
N GLU A 53 -20.50 19.99 6.42
CA GLU A 53 -21.66 20.84 6.76
C GLU A 53 -22.23 21.55 5.52
N GLY A 54 -23.56 21.62 5.44
CA GLY A 54 -24.26 22.17 4.27
C GLY A 54 -24.39 21.19 3.09
N MET A 55 -23.74 20.02 3.12
CA MET A 55 -23.92 18.98 2.09
C MET A 55 -24.90 17.90 2.55
N PRO A 56 -25.91 17.53 1.74
CA PRO A 56 -26.95 16.58 2.15
C PRO A 56 -26.47 15.14 2.20
N LYS A 57 -25.32 14.82 1.58
CA LYS A 57 -24.73 13.48 1.49
C LYS A 57 -23.30 13.49 1.98
N LEU A 58 -22.84 12.37 2.54
CA LEU A 58 -21.44 12.17 2.86
C LEU A 58 -20.55 12.33 1.62
N GLN A 59 -19.39 12.92 1.83
CA GLN A 59 -18.40 13.19 0.78
C GLN A 59 -17.20 12.27 0.94
N VAL A 60 -16.52 11.93 -0.18
CA VAL A 60 -15.25 11.19 -0.15
C VAL A 60 -14.12 12.18 0.12
N SER A 61 -13.53 12.14 1.29
CA SER A 61 -12.48 13.09 1.71
C SER A 61 -11.26 13.11 0.78
N CYS A 62 -10.94 12.00 0.11
CA CYS A 62 -9.83 11.94 -0.84
C CYS A 62 -10.08 12.74 -2.14
N ASN A 63 -11.35 13.10 -2.44
CA ASN A 63 -11.72 13.87 -3.63
C ASN A 63 -12.61 15.08 -3.28
N THR A 64 -12.55 15.52 -2.04
CA THR A 64 -13.22 16.75 -1.58
C THR A 64 -12.15 17.81 -1.35
N PHE A 65 -12.08 18.75 -2.27
CA PHE A 65 -11.08 19.83 -2.28
C PHE A 65 -11.55 21.01 -1.43
N VAL A 66 -10.64 21.55 -0.64
CA VAL A 66 -10.87 22.77 0.13
C VAL A 66 -10.58 23.98 -0.77
N SER A 67 -11.51 24.91 -0.83
CA SER A 67 -11.38 26.15 -1.61
C SER A 67 -12.00 27.33 -0.86
N ASP A 68 -11.49 28.53 -1.16
CA ASP A 68 -12.14 29.77 -0.66
C ASP A 68 -13.58 29.85 -1.15
N VAL A 69 -14.46 30.19 -0.25
CA VAL A 69 -15.86 30.47 -0.57
C VAL A 69 -16.21 31.95 -0.27
N SER A 70 -17.21 32.46 -0.94
CA SER A 70 -17.71 33.81 -0.67
C SER A 70 -18.23 33.93 0.76
N SER A 71 -18.16 35.15 1.33
CA SER A 71 -18.48 35.41 2.74
C SER A 71 -19.88 34.97 3.17
N ASP A 72 -20.83 35.01 2.24
CA ASP A 72 -22.21 34.55 2.42
C ASP A 72 -22.39 33.03 2.47
N ARG A 73 -21.36 32.29 2.05
CA ARG A 73 -21.29 30.79 2.05
C ARG A 73 -20.46 30.22 3.17
N LYS A 74 -19.75 31.07 3.93
CA LYS A 74 -18.92 30.58 5.04
C LYS A 74 -19.79 30.01 6.15
N VAL A 75 -19.40 28.85 6.64
CA VAL A 75 -20.03 28.22 7.81
C VAL A 75 -19.68 29.05 9.04
N ASP A 76 -20.69 29.38 9.87
CA ASP A 76 -20.58 30.29 11.03
C ASP A 76 -19.94 31.64 10.68
N GLY A 77 -20.05 32.10 9.43
CA GLY A 77 -19.45 33.33 8.94
C GLY A 77 -17.90 33.33 8.90
N LYS A 78 -17.25 32.22 9.23
CA LYS A 78 -15.81 32.11 9.40
C LYS A 78 -15.17 31.06 8.51
N TYR A 79 -15.69 29.82 8.50
CA TYR A 79 -15.04 28.67 7.88
C TYR A 79 -15.49 28.50 6.43
N ASP A 80 -14.52 28.17 5.56
CA ASP A 80 -14.80 27.81 4.18
C ASP A 80 -15.35 26.38 4.07
N MET A 81 -14.98 25.52 5.01
CA MET A 81 -15.51 24.16 5.11
C MET A 81 -15.45 23.66 6.56
N VAL A 82 -16.51 22.96 7.00
CA VAL A 82 -16.54 22.24 8.29
C VAL A 82 -16.81 20.78 8.02
N VAL A 83 -15.96 19.91 8.59
CA VAL A 83 -15.94 18.47 8.34
C VAL A 83 -16.05 17.72 9.66
N HIS A 84 -16.87 16.68 9.68
CA HIS A 84 -17.00 15.74 10.78
C HIS A 84 -16.58 14.34 10.32
N THR A 85 -15.62 13.75 11.03
CA THR A 85 -15.07 12.44 10.71
C THR A 85 -15.51 11.32 11.66
N GLN A 86 -16.18 11.68 12.79
CA GLN A 86 -16.47 10.74 13.88
C GLN A 86 -17.95 10.75 14.31
N ASN A 87 -18.84 11.43 13.60
CA ASN A 87 -20.26 11.39 13.97
C ASN A 87 -20.93 10.05 13.64
N ASP A 88 -22.10 9.80 14.22
CA ASP A 88 -22.81 8.52 14.11
C ASP A 88 -23.06 8.08 12.67
N LEU A 89 -23.38 9.03 11.78
CA LEU A 89 -23.62 8.73 10.37
C LEU A 89 -22.36 8.22 9.68
N VAL A 90 -21.22 8.90 9.86
CA VAL A 90 -19.93 8.51 9.28
C VAL A 90 -19.48 7.16 9.85
N VAL A 91 -19.60 6.96 11.16
CA VAL A 91 -19.24 5.70 11.81
C VAL A 91 -20.10 4.55 11.29
N GLN A 92 -21.40 4.74 11.13
CA GLN A 92 -22.28 3.69 10.61
C GLN A 92 -21.97 3.35 9.15
N GLU A 93 -21.68 4.34 8.31
CA GLU A 93 -21.34 4.09 6.91
C GLU A 93 -19.98 3.37 6.75
N ARG A 94 -19.00 3.65 7.59
CA ARG A 94 -17.74 2.88 7.63
C ARG A 94 -17.98 1.42 7.96
N LYS A 95 -18.86 1.13 8.92
CA LYS A 95 -19.25 -0.26 9.24
C LYS A 95 -19.91 -0.94 8.05
N ASN A 96 -20.82 -0.25 7.37
CA ASN A 96 -21.49 -0.79 6.19
C ASN A 96 -20.51 -1.11 5.06
N ILE A 97 -19.55 -0.22 4.79
CA ILE A 97 -18.53 -0.42 3.76
C ILE A 97 -17.62 -1.61 4.11
N LEU A 98 -17.17 -1.70 5.37
CA LEU A 98 -16.35 -2.83 5.83
C LEU A 98 -17.11 -4.15 5.72
N GLU A 99 -18.40 -4.17 6.05
CA GLU A 99 -19.24 -5.35 5.89
C GLU A 99 -19.31 -5.81 4.42
N PHE A 100 -19.48 -4.88 3.47
CA PHE A 100 -19.42 -5.18 2.04
C PHE A 100 -18.07 -5.74 1.60
N LEU A 101 -16.96 -5.16 2.08
CA LEU A 101 -15.62 -5.64 1.73
C LEU A 101 -15.36 -7.04 2.31
N LEU A 102 -15.89 -7.32 3.49
CA LEU A 102 -15.72 -8.61 4.18
C LEU A 102 -16.68 -9.70 3.71
N LEU A 103 -17.71 -9.36 2.94
CA LEU A 103 -18.74 -10.31 2.48
C LEU A 103 -18.13 -11.55 1.82
N ASN A 104 -17.23 -11.37 0.86
CA ASN A 104 -16.52 -12.45 0.17
C ASN A 104 -15.06 -12.63 0.61
N HIS A 105 -14.54 -11.73 1.45
CA HIS A 105 -13.16 -11.82 1.92
C HIS A 105 -12.98 -13.04 2.80
N PRO A 106 -11.97 -13.90 2.54
CA PRO A 106 -11.77 -15.12 3.34
C PRO A 106 -11.28 -14.78 4.76
N LEU A 107 -11.67 -15.61 5.73
CA LEU A 107 -11.21 -15.49 7.12
C LEU A 107 -9.89 -16.26 7.32
N ASP A 108 -8.92 -16.02 6.46
CA ASP A 108 -7.65 -16.73 6.40
C ASP A 108 -6.44 -15.89 6.85
N CYS A 109 -6.65 -14.85 7.69
CA CYS A 109 -5.56 -14.00 8.20
C CYS A 109 -4.44 -14.81 8.84
N ALA A 110 -4.76 -15.93 9.47
CA ALA A 110 -3.78 -16.83 10.08
C ALA A 110 -2.76 -17.41 9.08
N VAL A 111 -3.14 -17.53 7.80
CA VAL A 111 -2.29 -18.04 6.71
C VAL A 111 -1.99 -16.96 5.63
N CYS A 112 -2.42 -15.73 5.84
CA CYS A 112 -2.20 -14.61 4.92
C CYS A 112 -0.91 -13.87 5.28
N ASP A 113 0.02 -13.71 4.34
CA ASP A 113 1.31 -13.05 4.61
C ASP A 113 1.18 -11.56 4.91
N GLN A 114 0.06 -10.92 4.54
CA GLN A 114 -0.22 -9.53 4.87
C GLN A 114 -0.71 -9.33 6.32
N ALA A 115 -0.95 -10.39 7.09
CA ALA A 115 -1.41 -10.24 8.47
C ALA A 115 -0.39 -9.45 9.31
N GLY A 116 -0.87 -8.44 10.06
CA GLY A 116 -0.06 -7.52 10.86
C GLY A 116 0.40 -6.26 10.11
N GLU A 117 0.15 -6.17 8.79
CA GLU A 117 0.36 -4.96 7.97
C GLU A 117 -0.79 -4.76 6.97
N CYS A 118 -1.98 -5.28 7.26
CA CYS A 118 -3.15 -5.27 6.39
C CYS A 118 -4.14 -4.19 6.82
N TYR A 119 -4.36 -3.18 5.99
CA TYR A 119 -5.32 -2.11 6.31
C TYR A 119 -6.76 -2.62 6.47
N LEU A 120 -7.17 -3.69 5.76
CA LEU A 120 -8.50 -4.25 5.95
C LEU A 120 -8.63 -4.89 7.34
N GLN A 121 -7.60 -5.60 7.81
CA GLN A 121 -7.55 -6.17 9.15
C GLN A 121 -7.64 -5.07 10.21
N ASP A 122 -6.79 -4.06 10.13
CA ASP A 122 -6.72 -2.97 11.10
C ASP A 122 -8.03 -2.17 11.15
N TYR A 123 -8.57 -1.80 9.99
CA TYR A 123 -9.82 -1.06 9.93
C TYR A 123 -11.05 -1.90 10.34
N SER A 124 -11.01 -3.22 10.09
CA SER A 124 -12.04 -4.14 10.57
C SER A 124 -12.10 -4.17 12.10
N PHE A 125 -10.95 -4.23 12.77
CA PHE A 125 -10.87 -4.16 14.23
C PHE A 125 -11.28 -2.80 14.77
N LYS A 126 -10.85 -1.72 14.11
CA LYS A 126 -11.02 -0.35 14.61
C LYS A 126 -12.43 0.21 14.36
N PHE A 127 -13.02 -0.08 13.21
CA PHE A 127 -14.24 0.55 12.72
C PHE A 127 -15.36 -0.46 12.36
N GLY A 128 -15.05 -1.75 12.27
CA GLY A 128 -15.99 -2.76 11.79
C GLY A 128 -16.96 -3.27 12.83
N ASN A 129 -17.79 -4.22 12.43
CA ASN A 129 -18.66 -5.00 13.31
C ASN A 129 -17.96 -6.28 13.76
N ALA A 130 -18.24 -6.73 14.99
CA ALA A 130 -17.66 -7.96 15.53
C ALA A 130 -18.19 -9.22 14.87
N HIS A 131 -19.39 -9.18 14.29
CA HIS A 131 -20.07 -10.32 13.68
C HIS A 131 -20.58 -9.98 12.28
N SER A 132 -20.50 -10.97 11.37
CA SER A 132 -21.14 -10.89 10.05
C SER A 132 -22.63 -11.17 10.20
N ARG A 133 -23.45 -10.49 9.38
CA ARG A 133 -24.89 -10.76 9.22
C ARG A 133 -25.19 -11.71 8.08
N PHE A 134 -24.16 -12.16 7.35
CA PHE A 134 -24.27 -12.97 6.14
C PHE A 134 -23.83 -14.39 6.45
N ASP A 135 -24.67 -15.36 6.07
CA ASP A 135 -24.48 -16.79 6.24
C ASP A 135 -24.14 -17.52 4.91
N GLU A 136 -24.13 -16.79 3.79
CA GLU A 136 -23.84 -17.34 2.48
C GLU A 136 -22.37 -17.77 2.35
N ASN A 137 -22.14 -18.79 1.53
CA ASN A 137 -20.81 -19.26 1.23
C ASN A 137 -20.01 -18.19 0.48
N LYS A 138 -18.81 -17.91 0.99
CA LYS A 138 -17.89 -16.99 0.33
C LYS A 138 -17.43 -17.57 -1.03
N ARG A 139 -17.28 -16.68 -2.01
CA ARG A 139 -16.72 -17.05 -3.31
C ARG A 139 -15.30 -17.59 -3.16
N VAL A 140 -14.97 -18.65 -3.88
CA VAL A 140 -13.62 -19.22 -3.94
C VAL A 140 -13.11 -19.18 -5.38
N ARG A 141 -11.93 -18.59 -5.57
CA ARG A 141 -11.17 -18.56 -6.82
C ARG A 141 -9.75 -19.05 -6.57
N PRO A 142 -9.12 -19.74 -7.53
CA PRO A 142 -7.71 -20.13 -7.40
C PRO A 142 -6.80 -18.91 -7.37
N ASN A 143 -5.59 -19.09 -6.86
CA ASN A 143 -4.52 -18.11 -7.01
C ASN A 143 -4.00 -18.16 -8.45
N GLU A 144 -3.60 -17.01 -8.99
CA GLU A 144 -3.05 -16.89 -10.33
C GLU A 144 -1.69 -16.15 -10.26
N PHE A 145 -0.73 -16.57 -11.09
CA PHE A 145 0.51 -15.81 -11.27
C PHE A 145 0.25 -14.71 -12.30
N LEU A 146 0.62 -13.49 -11.99
CA LEU A 146 0.48 -12.35 -12.89
C LEU A 146 1.73 -12.11 -13.72
N GLY A 147 2.86 -12.69 -13.29
CA GLY A 147 4.18 -12.62 -13.88
C GLY A 147 5.13 -13.47 -13.06
N SER A 148 6.44 -13.28 -13.23
CA SER A 148 7.47 -14.07 -12.54
C SER A 148 7.54 -13.82 -11.03
N GLN A 149 7.23 -12.59 -10.59
CA GLN A 149 7.45 -12.13 -9.22
C GLN A 149 6.17 -11.98 -8.38
N ILE A 150 5.00 -11.95 -9.01
CA ILE A 150 3.74 -11.59 -8.33
C ILE A 150 2.69 -12.67 -8.52
N VAL A 151 2.12 -13.10 -7.40
CA VAL A 151 0.93 -13.95 -7.34
C VAL A 151 -0.25 -13.17 -6.78
N ILE A 152 -1.45 -13.41 -7.34
CA ILE A 152 -2.68 -12.83 -6.83
C ILE A 152 -3.58 -13.88 -6.20
N ASN A 153 -4.09 -13.55 -5.00
CA ASN A 153 -5.24 -14.22 -4.40
C ASN A 153 -6.49 -13.35 -4.62
N HIS A 154 -7.29 -13.70 -5.60
CA HIS A 154 -8.50 -12.95 -5.96
C HIS A 154 -9.55 -12.87 -4.85
N ASN A 155 -9.56 -13.83 -3.92
CA ASN A 155 -10.52 -13.84 -2.82
C ASN A 155 -10.25 -12.74 -1.80
N ARG A 156 -8.97 -12.30 -1.71
CA ARG A 156 -8.53 -11.22 -0.82
C ARG A 156 -8.62 -9.84 -1.45
N CYS A 157 -8.80 -9.76 -2.79
CA CYS A 157 -8.83 -8.50 -3.52
C CYS A 157 -10.10 -7.71 -3.19
N ILE A 158 -9.93 -6.44 -2.81
CA ILE A 158 -11.00 -5.48 -2.52
C ILE A 158 -11.30 -4.53 -3.68
N MET A 159 -10.75 -4.79 -4.86
CA MET A 159 -10.96 -4.02 -6.09
C MET A 159 -10.65 -2.51 -5.95
N CYS A 160 -9.64 -2.15 -5.17
CA CYS A 160 -9.24 -0.75 -4.95
C CYS A 160 -8.57 -0.10 -6.17
N SER A 161 -8.18 -0.87 -7.16
CA SER A 161 -7.52 -0.48 -8.42
C SER A 161 -6.15 0.19 -8.30
N GLN A 162 -5.50 0.23 -7.14
CA GLN A 162 -4.17 0.84 -7.01
C GLN A 162 -3.15 0.19 -7.96
N CYS A 163 -3.12 -1.14 -8.03
CA CYS A 163 -2.19 -1.87 -8.89
C CYS A 163 -2.41 -1.61 -10.39
N VAL A 164 -3.67 -1.48 -10.84
CA VAL A 164 -4.00 -1.14 -12.23
C VAL A 164 -3.51 0.26 -12.55
N ARG A 165 -3.84 1.25 -11.70
CA ARG A 165 -3.37 2.63 -11.89
C ARG A 165 -1.85 2.74 -11.80
N PHE A 166 -1.21 1.95 -10.94
CA PHE A 166 0.25 1.91 -10.87
C PHE A 166 0.88 1.50 -12.21
N THR A 167 0.37 0.45 -12.85
CA THR A 167 0.91 0.03 -14.15
C THR A 167 0.59 1.01 -15.28
N GLN A 168 -0.47 1.79 -15.15
CA GLN A 168 -0.84 2.83 -16.13
C GLN A 168 -0.08 4.14 -15.92
N GLU A 169 0.01 4.62 -14.68
CA GLU A 169 0.45 5.97 -14.35
C GLU A 169 1.96 6.02 -13.99
N ILE A 170 2.49 4.99 -13.35
CA ILE A 170 3.86 4.97 -12.83
C ILE A 170 4.80 4.17 -13.72
N SER A 171 4.53 2.90 -13.98
CA SER A 171 5.38 2.11 -14.89
C SER A 171 5.09 2.39 -16.37
N GLY A 172 3.89 2.87 -16.70
CA GLY A 172 3.47 3.18 -18.07
C GLY A 172 3.29 1.93 -18.96
N THR A 173 3.27 0.76 -18.38
CA THR A 173 3.29 -0.53 -19.09
C THR A 173 1.90 -1.15 -19.25
N SER A 174 0.94 -0.77 -18.38
CA SER A 174 -0.49 -1.13 -18.45
C SER A 174 -0.80 -2.64 -18.54
N GLU A 175 0.02 -3.49 -17.93
CA GLU A 175 -0.22 -4.96 -17.94
C GLU A 175 -1.47 -5.35 -17.14
N LEU A 176 -1.73 -4.63 -16.02
CA LEU A 176 -2.87 -4.96 -15.15
C LEU A 176 -4.14 -4.25 -15.61
N PHE A 177 -5.24 -5.00 -15.63
CA PHE A 177 -6.56 -4.45 -15.90
C PHE A 177 -7.63 -5.13 -15.06
N VAL A 178 -8.83 -4.55 -15.05
CA VAL A 178 -10.02 -5.15 -14.45
C VAL A 178 -10.75 -5.96 -15.50
N GLU A 179 -10.72 -7.28 -15.36
CA GLU A 179 -11.50 -8.21 -16.17
C GLU A 179 -12.92 -8.32 -15.63
N ALA A 180 -13.91 -8.42 -16.52
CA ALA A 180 -15.33 -8.55 -16.24
C ALA A 180 -15.91 -7.33 -15.45
N ARG A 181 -17.10 -7.50 -14.88
CA ARG A 181 -17.79 -6.46 -14.12
C ARG A 181 -18.63 -7.04 -12.98
N GLY A 182 -18.97 -6.18 -12.02
CA GLY A 182 -19.80 -6.54 -10.87
C GLY A 182 -19.16 -7.66 -10.05
N TYR A 183 -19.94 -8.66 -9.68
CA TYR A 183 -19.50 -9.80 -8.86
C TYR A 183 -18.33 -10.59 -9.47
N ASN A 184 -18.23 -10.61 -10.79
CA ASN A 184 -17.20 -11.35 -11.52
C ASN A 184 -15.89 -10.58 -11.72
N SER A 185 -15.85 -9.30 -11.36
CA SER A 185 -14.64 -8.48 -11.51
C SER A 185 -13.43 -9.13 -10.83
N LYS A 186 -12.30 -9.15 -11.54
CA LYS A 186 -10.99 -9.54 -11.03
C LYS A 186 -9.89 -8.73 -11.69
N ILE A 187 -8.73 -8.68 -11.05
CA ILE A 187 -7.51 -8.12 -11.65
C ILE A 187 -6.88 -9.22 -12.51
N ALA A 188 -6.50 -8.88 -13.73
CA ALA A 188 -5.92 -9.83 -14.67
C ALA A 188 -4.80 -9.21 -15.48
N VAL A 189 -4.04 -10.06 -16.16
CA VAL A 189 -3.06 -9.74 -17.20
C VAL A 189 -3.47 -10.45 -18.50
N LEU A 190 -2.98 -9.98 -19.62
CA LEU A 190 -3.06 -10.74 -20.87
C LEU A 190 -1.97 -11.80 -20.89
N GLU A 191 -2.22 -12.94 -21.52
CA GLU A 191 -1.28 -14.06 -21.60
C GLU A 191 0.05 -13.67 -22.26
N ASP A 192 -0.01 -12.80 -23.26
CA ASP A 192 1.14 -12.27 -23.99
C ASP A 192 1.74 -10.99 -23.37
N ASN A 193 1.19 -10.48 -22.27
CA ASN A 193 1.66 -9.29 -21.56
C ASN A 193 1.63 -9.49 -20.04
N PRO A 194 2.44 -10.39 -19.47
CA PRO A 194 2.52 -10.62 -18.03
C PRO A 194 3.12 -9.42 -17.29
N LEU A 195 2.89 -9.36 -15.99
CA LEU A 195 3.41 -8.32 -15.10
C LEU A 195 4.89 -8.59 -14.78
N ASP A 196 5.78 -8.25 -15.70
CA ASP A 196 7.23 -8.49 -15.59
C ASP A 196 8.08 -7.22 -15.86
N ASN A 197 7.46 -6.03 -15.75
CA ASN A 197 8.23 -4.78 -15.82
C ASN A 197 9.14 -4.61 -14.59
N LEU A 198 10.18 -3.79 -14.71
CA LEU A 198 11.20 -3.56 -13.66
C LEU A 198 10.68 -2.93 -12.36
N LEU A 199 9.41 -2.56 -12.29
CA LEU A 199 8.76 -1.98 -11.12
C LEU A 199 7.63 -2.88 -10.58
N ALA A 200 7.46 -4.08 -11.14
CA ALA A 200 6.33 -4.98 -10.86
C ALA A 200 6.17 -5.29 -9.36
N GLY A 201 7.26 -5.44 -8.62
CA GLY A 201 7.23 -5.74 -7.19
C GLY A 201 6.53 -4.68 -6.33
N ASN A 202 6.43 -3.43 -6.80
CA ASN A 202 5.74 -2.38 -6.05
C ASN A 202 4.23 -2.63 -5.91
N VAL A 203 3.61 -3.41 -6.79
CA VAL A 203 2.17 -3.72 -6.67
C VAL A 203 1.85 -4.51 -5.40
N ALA A 204 2.82 -5.29 -4.88
CA ALA A 204 2.67 -5.97 -3.59
C ALA A 204 2.74 -4.98 -2.43
N ASP A 205 3.65 -3.98 -2.49
CA ASP A 205 3.82 -2.97 -1.44
C ASP A 205 2.60 -2.04 -1.33
N ILE A 206 2.04 -1.60 -2.46
CA ILE A 206 0.88 -0.70 -2.46
C ILE A 206 -0.45 -1.42 -2.26
N CYS A 207 -0.48 -2.76 -2.35
CA CYS A 207 -1.72 -3.50 -2.13
C CYS A 207 -2.14 -3.38 -0.66
N PRO A 208 -3.31 -2.77 -0.35
CA PRO A 208 -3.71 -2.54 1.03
C PRO A 208 -4.14 -3.81 1.77
N VAL A 209 -4.16 -4.95 1.07
CA VAL A 209 -4.58 -6.26 1.57
C VAL A 209 -3.67 -7.36 1.03
N GLY A 210 -3.75 -8.58 1.56
CA GLY A 210 -2.96 -9.72 1.10
C GLY A 210 -3.42 -10.35 -0.22
N ALA A 211 -3.83 -9.53 -1.18
CA ALA A 211 -4.25 -10.01 -2.50
C ALA A 211 -3.06 -10.17 -3.45
N LEU A 212 -2.17 -9.19 -3.52
CA LEU A 212 -0.95 -9.25 -4.33
C LEU A 212 0.23 -9.52 -3.41
N LEU A 213 0.96 -10.58 -3.68
CA LEU A 213 2.06 -11.06 -2.85
C LEU A 213 3.29 -11.34 -3.73
N SER A 214 4.47 -10.99 -3.20
CA SER A 214 5.73 -11.37 -3.84
C SER A 214 5.99 -12.85 -3.70
N THR A 215 6.27 -13.55 -4.82
CA THR A 215 6.65 -14.97 -4.82
C THR A 215 7.91 -15.22 -4.01
N ASP A 216 8.79 -14.23 -3.95
CA ASP A 216 10.02 -14.30 -3.16
C ASP A 216 9.78 -14.30 -1.65
N TYR A 217 8.70 -13.66 -1.16
CA TYR A 217 8.45 -13.55 0.29
C TYR A 217 7.34 -14.47 0.78
N ILE A 218 6.43 -14.90 -0.08
CA ILE A 218 5.24 -15.68 0.31
C ILE A 218 5.60 -16.88 1.17
N HIS A 219 4.93 -17.01 2.33
CA HIS A 219 5.10 -18.06 3.34
C HIS A 219 6.49 -18.15 4.02
N LYS A 220 7.38 -17.20 3.80
CA LYS A 220 8.70 -17.20 4.48
C LYS A 220 8.60 -16.84 5.96
N ASN A 221 7.88 -15.76 6.30
CA ASN A 221 7.80 -15.30 7.69
C ASN A 221 6.63 -14.36 7.93
N ARG A 222 6.36 -14.06 9.21
CA ARG A 222 5.38 -13.07 9.66
C ARG A 222 6.06 -11.76 10.00
N ILE A 223 5.40 -10.64 9.66
CA ILE A 223 5.97 -9.30 9.85
C ILE A 223 6.39 -9.01 11.29
N TRP A 224 5.65 -9.47 12.28
CA TRP A 224 5.96 -9.27 13.71
C TRP A 224 7.18 -10.03 14.21
N ASN A 225 7.70 -10.98 13.44
CA ASN A 225 8.95 -11.69 13.72
C ASN A 225 10.16 -11.02 13.07
N LEU A 226 9.94 -10.01 12.24
CA LEU A 226 10.99 -9.37 11.47
C LEU A 226 11.47 -8.09 12.14
N LYS A 227 12.76 -7.85 12.06
CA LYS A 227 13.36 -6.57 12.39
C LYS A 227 13.33 -5.69 11.15
N LYS A 228 12.66 -4.54 11.24
CA LYS A 228 12.64 -3.51 10.20
C LYS A 228 13.75 -2.49 10.45
N GLN A 229 14.57 -2.21 9.44
CA GLN A 229 15.65 -1.21 9.51
C GLN A 229 15.67 -0.36 8.25
N PRO A 230 15.72 0.98 8.36
CA PRO A 230 15.90 1.86 7.22
C PRO A 230 17.32 1.70 6.64
N SER A 231 17.43 1.73 5.32
CA SER A 231 18.67 1.60 4.57
C SER A 231 18.59 2.31 3.23
N VAL A 232 19.64 2.17 2.43
CA VAL A 232 19.75 2.69 1.06
C VAL A 232 20.09 1.54 0.14
N CYS A 233 19.40 1.43 -0.99
CA CYS A 233 19.69 0.47 -2.03
C CYS A 233 21.08 0.73 -2.65
N GLN A 234 21.88 -0.32 -2.84
CA GLN A 234 23.25 -0.22 -3.32
C GLN A 234 23.43 -0.65 -4.78
N ASP A 235 22.34 -0.98 -5.48
CA ASP A 235 22.42 -1.59 -6.82
C ASP A 235 22.72 -0.61 -7.94
N CYS A 236 22.42 0.66 -7.75
CA CYS A 236 22.72 1.69 -8.73
C CYS A 236 22.92 3.07 -8.08
N SER A 237 23.30 4.06 -8.89
CA SER A 237 23.58 5.42 -8.43
C SER A 237 22.38 6.22 -7.93
N VAL A 238 21.14 5.74 -8.12
CA VAL A 238 19.93 6.40 -7.62
C VAL A 238 19.92 6.38 -6.09
N GLY A 239 20.34 5.26 -5.46
CA GLY A 239 20.39 5.18 -4.00
C GLY A 239 19.01 5.23 -3.34
N CYS A 240 18.03 4.49 -3.86
CA CYS A 240 16.67 4.46 -3.34
C CYS A 240 16.64 4.18 -1.83
N ASN A 241 15.83 4.92 -1.11
CA ASN A 241 15.57 4.65 0.29
C ASN A 241 14.71 3.41 0.43
N VAL A 242 15.12 2.48 1.28
CA VAL A 242 14.48 1.18 1.45
C VAL A 242 14.32 0.83 2.93
N ASP A 243 13.34 0.00 3.22
CA ASP A 243 13.24 -0.71 4.49
C ASP A 243 13.69 -2.16 4.30
N VAL A 244 14.67 -2.57 5.10
CA VAL A 244 15.20 -3.93 5.14
C VAL A 244 14.47 -4.70 6.23
N PHE A 245 13.88 -5.82 5.86
CA PHE A 245 13.24 -6.74 6.81
C PHE A 245 14.10 -7.99 6.96
N SER A 246 14.58 -8.23 8.18
CA SER A 246 15.49 -9.33 8.49
C SER A 246 15.02 -10.13 9.70
N GLN A 247 15.42 -11.39 9.75
CA GLN A 247 15.32 -12.24 10.94
C GLN A 247 16.66 -12.95 11.15
N LYS A 248 17.19 -12.88 12.38
CA LYS A 248 18.56 -13.30 12.68
C LYS A 248 19.53 -12.58 11.74
N ASP A 249 20.31 -13.30 10.97
CA ASP A 249 21.31 -12.76 10.05
C ASP A 249 20.88 -12.83 8.57
N GLN A 250 19.59 -13.13 8.30
CA GLN A 250 19.04 -13.21 6.95
C GLN A 250 18.17 -12.03 6.61
N ILE A 251 18.33 -11.46 5.41
CA ILE A 251 17.42 -10.50 4.80
C ILE A 251 16.31 -11.30 4.11
N LEU A 252 15.06 -11.01 4.45
CA LEU A 252 13.90 -11.72 3.92
C LEU A 252 13.09 -10.90 2.93
N ARG A 253 13.12 -9.55 3.06
CA ARG A 253 12.37 -8.65 2.18
C ARG A 253 12.99 -7.27 2.17
N LEU A 254 12.97 -6.60 1.02
CA LEU A 254 13.17 -5.17 0.86
C LEU A 254 11.89 -4.54 0.34
N THR A 255 11.51 -3.39 0.91
CA THR A 255 10.40 -2.56 0.40
C THR A 255 10.87 -1.14 0.16
N ALA A 256 10.22 -0.42 -0.75
CA ALA A 256 10.48 1.00 -0.91
C ALA A 256 10.10 1.76 0.37
N ARG A 257 10.94 2.70 0.78
CA ARG A 257 10.63 3.67 1.82
C ARG A 257 10.47 5.03 1.16
N GLU A 258 9.37 5.69 1.48
CA GLU A 258 9.06 7.02 0.95
C GLU A 258 10.22 8.00 1.18
N TYR A 259 10.68 8.61 0.09
CA TYR A 259 11.60 9.73 0.11
C TYR A 259 11.50 10.53 -1.19
N LEU A 260 10.75 11.64 -1.14
CA LEU A 260 10.31 12.36 -2.33
C LEU A 260 11.47 12.90 -3.18
N ASP A 261 12.60 13.25 -2.55
CA ASP A 261 13.76 13.83 -3.25
C ASP A 261 14.59 12.81 -4.04
N VAL A 262 14.39 11.50 -3.84
CA VAL A 262 15.20 10.44 -4.48
C VAL A 262 14.35 9.44 -5.25
N ASN A 263 13.53 8.66 -4.56
CA ASN A 263 12.76 7.55 -5.17
C ASN A 263 11.25 7.70 -5.05
N GLY A 264 10.77 8.83 -4.50
CA GLY A 264 9.35 9.00 -4.22
C GLY A 264 8.82 7.89 -3.32
N TYR A 265 7.96 7.04 -3.87
CA TYR A 265 7.29 5.95 -3.15
C TYR A 265 7.75 4.55 -3.60
N PHE A 266 8.58 4.44 -4.64
CA PHE A 266 8.80 3.19 -5.37
C PHE A 266 10.28 2.84 -5.49
N MET A 267 10.56 1.56 -5.77
CA MET A 267 11.90 1.07 -6.10
C MET A 267 11.83 0.06 -7.25
N CYS A 268 12.94 -0.16 -7.94
CA CYS A 268 13.00 -1.17 -8.98
C CYS A 268 13.21 -2.59 -8.42
N ASP A 269 12.81 -3.59 -9.20
CA ASP A 269 12.92 -5.00 -8.81
C ASP A 269 14.35 -5.50 -8.79
N ILE A 270 15.28 -4.88 -9.54
CA ILE A 270 16.71 -5.18 -9.45
C ILE A 270 17.20 -4.94 -8.02
N GLY A 271 16.89 -3.77 -7.44
CA GLY A 271 17.25 -3.47 -6.05
C GLY A 271 16.43 -4.28 -5.05
N ARG A 272 15.13 -4.48 -5.33
CA ARG A 272 14.21 -5.21 -4.45
C ARG A 272 14.66 -6.64 -4.18
N TYR A 273 15.09 -7.35 -5.20
CA TYR A 273 15.50 -8.77 -5.14
C TYR A 273 17.02 -8.96 -5.15
N GLY A 274 17.79 -7.89 -5.35
CA GLY A 274 19.25 -7.94 -5.44
C GLY A 274 19.96 -8.38 -4.16
N PHE A 275 19.28 -8.35 -3.01
CA PHE A 275 19.86 -8.77 -1.73
C PHE A 275 20.23 -10.25 -1.69
N HIS A 276 19.63 -11.13 -2.50
CA HIS A 276 19.96 -12.56 -2.56
C HIS A 276 21.44 -12.82 -2.85
N ARG A 277 22.11 -11.96 -3.62
CA ARG A 277 23.56 -12.07 -3.87
C ARG A 277 24.43 -11.97 -2.61
N TYR A 278 23.91 -11.38 -1.53
CA TYR A 278 24.67 -11.31 -0.28
C TYR A 278 24.70 -12.63 0.49
N GLU A 279 23.82 -13.56 0.14
CA GLU A 279 23.70 -14.89 0.75
C GLU A 279 24.24 -16.00 -0.17
N GLU A 280 24.82 -15.65 -1.34
CA GLU A 280 25.41 -16.61 -2.26
C GLU A 280 26.60 -17.33 -1.61
N ILE A 281 26.68 -18.65 -1.85
CA ILE A 281 27.63 -19.55 -1.18
C ILE A 281 29.07 -19.29 -1.58
N ASP A 282 29.29 -18.73 -2.78
CA ASP A 282 30.60 -18.38 -3.34
C ASP A 282 31.06 -16.97 -3.00
N ARG A 283 30.29 -16.25 -2.18
CA ARG A 283 30.66 -14.91 -1.72
C ARG A 283 31.94 -14.95 -0.90
N VAL A 284 32.93 -14.12 -1.27
CA VAL A 284 34.18 -13.96 -0.55
C VAL A 284 33.92 -13.28 0.80
N LEU A 285 34.05 -14.03 1.91
CA LEU A 285 33.80 -13.56 3.28
C LEU A 285 35.08 -13.24 4.05
N GLN A 286 36.25 -13.66 3.53
CA GLN A 286 37.56 -13.46 4.16
C GLN A 286 38.57 -13.02 3.10
N PRO A 287 39.63 -12.31 3.49
CA PRO A 287 40.74 -12.03 2.56
C PRO A 287 41.32 -13.32 1.99
N MET A 288 41.64 -13.28 0.71
CA MET A 288 42.22 -14.43 0.00
C MET A 288 43.42 -13.99 -0.80
N VAL A 289 44.48 -14.78 -0.79
CA VAL A 289 45.64 -14.60 -1.66
C VAL A 289 45.73 -15.73 -2.66
N ARG A 290 46.16 -15.39 -3.87
CA ARG A 290 46.37 -16.39 -4.95
C ARG A 290 47.64 -17.14 -4.73
N LYS A 291 47.53 -18.49 -4.70
CA LYS A 291 48.66 -19.40 -4.69
C LYS A 291 48.55 -20.38 -5.89
N GLY A 292 49.29 -20.09 -6.93
CA GLY A 292 49.18 -20.82 -8.18
C GLY A 292 47.82 -20.60 -8.84
N ASP A 293 47.06 -21.71 -9.05
CA ASP A 293 45.72 -21.65 -9.68
C ASP A 293 44.55 -21.61 -8.69
N SER A 294 44.85 -21.57 -7.37
CA SER A 294 43.82 -21.52 -6.32
C SER A 294 43.94 -20.27 -5.46
N PHE A 295 42.84 -19.92 -4.74
CA PHE A 295 42.81 -18.89 -3.69
C PHE A 295 42.79 -19.56 -2.33
N GLU A 296 43.62 -19.10 -1.40
CA GLU A 296 43.64 -19.52 -0.01
C GLU A 296 43.20 -18.38 0.89
N SER A 297 42.30 -18.66 1.86
CA SER A 297 41.88 -17.70 2.88
C SER A 297 43.04 -17.38 3.82
N VAL A 298 43.26 -16.09 4.09
CA VAL A 298 44.30 -15.59 4.98
C VAL A 298 43.71 -14.50 5.89
N ASP A 299 44.46 -14.09 6.89
CA ASP A 299 44.14 -12.91 7.67
C ASP A 299 44.49 -11.59 6.93
N TRP A 300 44.04 -10.49 7.44
CA TRP A 300 44.29 -9.18 6.85
C TRP A 300 45.77 -8.78 6.86
N GLU A 301 46.54 -9.21 7.87
CA GLU A 301 47.98 -8.92 7.96
C GLU A 301 48.74 -9.60 6.84
N THR A 302 48.32 -10.83 6.48
CA THR A 302 48.96 -11.59 5.38
C THR A 302 48.48 -11.12 4.00
N ALA A 303 47.27 -10.55 3.90
CA ALA A 303 46.67 -10.09 2.64
C ALA A 303 47.23 -8.74 2.18
N ILE A 304 47.64 -7.86 3.11
CA ILE A 304 48.18 -6.52 2.87
C ILE A 304 49.71 -6.55 2.85
#